data_51242e02e4fd8d2b5406a4d0b9c5ccdd
#
_entry.id   51242e02e4fd8d2b5406a4d0b9c5ccdd
#
_cell.length_a   1.000
_cell.length_b   1.000
_cell.length_c   1.000
_cell.angle_alpha   90.00
_cell.angle_beta   90.00
_cell.angle_gamma   90.00
#
_symmetry.space_group_name_H-M   'P 1'
#
loop_
_entity.id
_entity.type
_entity.pdbx_description
1 polymer ?
#
loop_
_entity_poly.entity_id
_entity_poly.type
_entity_poly.pdbx_seq_one_letter_code
_entity_poly.pdbx_strand_id
1 'polypeptide(L)'
;VSPSGDLVIGYGAESSIFAIDASNPLNNSKLEWSGEEIFQDGDFHPGGLSALVVGNDGAAVRVAMSNFSVSSVEGGFYFGQTELLSISWNGDGSWAYIGGESGLIWRARWLEEGPDIHQMDGLGGSDVNSIECLAKWNICLVVTSFDGIGVINSDHELNWLGGVGYPWVGVACPIINGNTCVAVSSDKNVAMIEVNPYDPSVSGIGIVSLPDLEGQFNGLSFQSEGRSLISMTPFSLIEHSISMGESYPWIENSDAIEFDSEMADGRIVGSWPTSENSGWVMTSFGGFVHFSPKEDVDDSKGILGIWIIIVAVGGVTLMSLSALASSSTTISSWVTRKIGNEEEKKRDARNRRKKSKKQ
;
A
#
# COMPACT_ATOMS: atom_id res chain seq x y z
N VAL A 1 -6.61 -4.38 -0.74
CA VAL A 1 -8.10 -4.33 -0.77
C VAL A 1 -8.62 -5.74 -1.02
N SER A 2 -9.72 -6.13 -0.33
CA SER A 2 -10.35 -7.45 -0.56
C SER A 2 -10.87 -7.60 -2.00
N PRO A 3 -10.94 -8.82 -2.54
CA PRO A 3 -11.51 -9.05 -3.88
C PRO A 3 -12.97 -8.60 -4.02
N SER A 4 -13.72 -8.50 -2.92
CA SER A 4 -15.09 -7.95 -2.88
C SER A 4 -15.11 -6.41 -2.86
N GLY A 5 -13.99 -5.76 -2.57
CA GLY A 5 -13.88 -4.30 -2.49
C GLY A 5 -14.47 -3.67 -1.22
N ASP A 6 -14.86 -4.48 -0.23
CA ASP A 6 -15.55 -4.02 0.99
C ASP A 6 -14.61 -3.85 2.19
N LEU A 7 -13.41 -4.43 2.14
CA LEU A 7 -12.46 -4.43 3.22
C LEU A 7 -11.05 -4.06 2.74
N VAL A 8 -10.33 -3.31 3.55
CA VAL A 8 -8.91 -3.00 3.39
C VAL A 8 -8.15 -3.51 4.60
N ILE A 9 -7.01 -4.17 4.39
CA ILE A 9 -6.06 -4.44 5.45
C ILE A 9 -4.99 -3.34 5.42
N GLY A 10 -4.96 -2.53 6.48
CA GLY A 10 -3.89 -1.58 6.74
C GLY A 10 -2.80 -2.22 7.59
N TYR A 11 -1.56 -1.91 7.32
CA TYR A 11 -0.40 -2.44 8.04
C TYR A 11 0.71 -1.40 8.14
N GLY A 12 1.68 -1.61 9.01
CA GLY A 12 2.80 -0.68 9.17
C GLY A 12 3.70 -0.98 10.35
N ALA A 13 4.25 0.09 10.92
CA ALA A 13 5.16 0.04 12.08
C ALA A 13 4.48 -0.47 13.35
N GLU A 14 5.30 -0.88 14.32
CA GLU A 14 4.87 -1.39 15.64
C GLU A 14 3.90 -2.57 15.50
N SER A 15 4.14 -3.46 14.54
CA SER A 15 3.32 -4.64 14.23
C SER A 15 1.83 -4.31 14.07
N SER A 16 1.55 -3.12 13.57
CA SER A 16 0.17 -2.66 13.42
C SER A 16 -0.48 -3.30 12.21
N ILE A 17 -1.62 -3.95 12.43
CA ILE A 17 -2.50 -4.48 11.37
C ILE A 17 -3.92 -4.02 11.69
N PHE A 18 -4.63 -3.49 10.70
CA PHE A 18 -5.99 -2.99 10.84
C PHE A 18 -6.92 -3.62 9.80
N ALA A 19 -8.11 -3.97 10.22
CA ALA A 19 -9.23 -4.22 9.33
C ALA A 19 -10.03 -2.91 9.18
N ILE A 20 -10.20 -2.46 7.96
CA ILE A 20 -10.75 -1.14 7.63
C ILE A 20 -11.92 -1.34 6.66
N ASP A 21 -13.09 -0.79 6.97
CA ASP A 21 -14.22 -0.74 6.04
C ASP A 21 -13.84 0.16 4.84
N ALA A 22 -13.84 -0.40 3.63
CA ALA A 22 -13.39 0.32 2.45
C ALA A 22 -14.28 1.52 2.11
N SER A 23 -15.57 1.48 2.45
CA SER A 23 -16.51 2.56 2.22
C SER A 23 -16.47 3.65 3.29
N ASN A 24 -16.10 3.28 4.51
CA ASN A 24 -16.00 4.18 5.66
C ASN A 24 -14.79 3.84 6.54
N PRO A 25 -13.60 4.36 6.24
CA PRO A 25 -12.36 4.04 6.95
C PRO A 25 -12.35 4.40 8.44
N LEU A 26 -13.30 5.21 8.91
CA LEU A 26 -13.48 5.46 10.34
C LEU A 26 -13.97 4.21 11.08
N ASN A 27 -14.65 3.32 10.38
CA ASN A 27 -15.01 2.01 10.87
C ASN A 27 -13.83 1.05 10.66
N ASN A 28 -12.87 1.10 11.57
CA ASN A 28 -11.69 0.26 11.55
C ASN A 28 -11.44 -0.38 12.90
N SER A 29 -10.68 -1.47 12.90
CA SER A 29 -10.28 -2.16 14.12
C SER A 29 -8.83 -2.64 14.01
N LYS A 30 -8.04 -2.38 15.05
CA LYS A 30 -6.70 -2.96 15.16
C LYS A 30 -6.84 -4.45 15.47
N LEU A 31 -6.13 -5.28 14.71
CA LEU A 31 -6.08 -6.72 14.91
C LEU A 31 -5.03 -7.07 15.97
N GLU A 32 -5.29 -8.12 16.74
CA GLU A 32 -4.37 -8.54 17.79
C GLU A 32 -3.19 -9.31 17.19
N TRP A 33 -2.00 -8.78 17.34
CA TRP A 33 -0.73 -9.40 17.01
C TRP A 33 0.33 -8.99 18.04
N SER A 34 1.14 -9.92 18.49
CA SER A 34 2.10 -9.71 19.58
C SER A 34 3.56 -9.57 19.14
N GLY A 35 3.83 -9.53 17.84
CA GLY A 35 5.16 -9.33 17.29
C GLY A 35 5.67 -7.88 17.43
N GLU A 36 6.88 -7.64 16.93
CA GLU A 36 7.54 -6.32 16.92
C GLU A 36 7.96 -5.91 15.48
N GLU A 37 7.44 -6.62 14.48
CA GLU A 37 7.82 -6.46 13.07
C GLU A 37 7.29 -5.14 12.48
N ILE A 38 7.92 -4.67 11.41
CA ILE A 38 7.42 -3.60 10.57
C ILE A 38 6.91 -4.24 9.29
N PHE A 39 5.62 -4.12 9.04
CA PHE A 39 5.02 -4.65 7.83
C PHE A 39 5.14 -3.67 6.67
N GLN A 40 5.50 -4.18 5.48
CA GLN A 40 5.81 -3.41 4.29
C GLN A 40 4.76 -3.55 3.20
N ASP A 41 4.24 -4.77 3.00
CA ASP A 41 3.25 -5.03 1.95
C ASP A 41 2.28 -6.14 2.36
N GLY A 42 1.12 -6.20 1.68
CA GLY A 42 0.11 -7.21 1.94
C GLY A 42 -0.87 -7.37 0.79
N ASP A 43 -1.20 -8.63 0.51
CA ASP A 43 -2.15 -8.95 -0.55
C ASP A 43 -3.20 -9.98 -0.09
N PHE A 44 -4.40 -9.83 -0.62
CA PHE A 44 -5.50 -10.77 -0.39
C PHE A 44 -5.37 -11.97 -1.32
N HIS A 45 -5.57 -13.16 -0.75
CA HIS A 45 -5.81 -14.33 -1.57
C HIS A 45 -7.04 -14.10 -2.48
N PRO A 46 -7.01 -14.42 -3.78
CA PRO A 46 -8.12 -14.16 -4.70
C PRO A 46 -9.47 -14.75 -4.25
N GLY A 47 -9.45 -15.81 -3.44
CA GLY A 47 -10.66 -16.36 -2.82
C GLY A 47 -11.24 -15.51 -1.68
N GLY A 48 -10.60 -14.41 -1.26
CA GLY A 48 -11.10 -13.48 -0.25
C GLY A 48 -11.12 -14.02 1.19
N LEU A 49 -10.62 -15.23 1.45
CA LEU A 49 -10.71 -15.87 2.77
C LEU A 49 -9.57 -15.49 3.72
N SER A 50 -8.48 -14.98 3.17
CA SER A 50 -7.32 -14.53 3.95
C SER A 50 -6.52 -13.49 3.20
N ALA A 51 -5.71 -12.72 3.93
CA ALA A 51 -4.64 -11.89 3.40
C ALA A 51 -3.30 -12.37 3.97
N LEU A 52 -2.22 -12.19 3.20
CA LEU A 52 -0.86 -12.28 3.70
C LEU A 52 -0.30 -10.88 3.83
N VAL A 53 0.47 -10.65 4.90
CA VAL A 53 1.19 -9.40 5.15
C VAL A 53 2.64 -9.76 5.43
N VAL A 54 3.55 -9.08 4.78
CA VAL A 54 4.99 -9.34 4.85
C VAL A 54 5.75 -8.10 5.34
N GLY A 55 6.96 -8.29 5.87
CA GLY A 55 7.72 -7.18 6.42
C GLY A 55 9.18 -7.51 6.73
N ASN A 56 9.78 -6.71 7.61
CA ASN A 56 11.17 -6.84 7.98
C ASN A 56 11.49 -8.18 8.67
N ASP A 57 12.76 -8.54 8.71
CA ASP A 57 13.29 -9.74 9.37
C ASP A 57 12.60 -11.05 8.90
N GLY A 58 12.16 -11.11 7.65
CA GLY A 58 11.46 -12.26 7.09
C GLY A 58 10.06 -12.48 7.64
N ALA A 59 9.49 -11.44 8.25
CA ALA A 59 8.15 -11.53 8.85
C ALA A 59 7.09 -11.79 7.78
N ALA A 60 6.27 -12.80 8.02
CA ALA A 60 5.08 -13.09 7.23
C ALA A 60 3.96 -13.57 8.13
N VAL A 61 2.81 -12.91 8.04
CA VAL A 61 1.62 -13.24 8.83
C VAL A 61 0.41 -13.42 7.92
N ARG A 62 -0.50 -14.28 8.37
CA ARG A 62 -1.79 -14.52 7.72
C ARG A 62 -2.90 -13.90 8.56
N VAL A 63 -3.74 -13.11 7.90
CA VAL A 63 -4.98 -12.60 8.47
C VAL A 63 -6.14 -13.43 7.93
N ALA A 64 -6.86 -14.13 8.79
CA ALA A 64 -8.04 -14.91 8.41
C ALA A 64 -9.29 -14.00 8.40
N MET A 65 -10.00 -13.93 7.27
CA MET A 65 -11.16 -13.01 7.13
C MET A 65 -12.39 -13.44 7.92
N SER A 66 -12.50 -14.72 8.31
CA SER A 66 -13.65 -15.23 9.04
C SER A 66 -13.80 -14.71 10.48
N ASN A 67 -12.68 -14.38 11.12
CA ASN A 67 -12.62 -13.95 12.53
C ASN A 67 -11.54 -12.89 12.80
N PHE A 68 -10.88 -12.40 11.76
CA PHE A 68 -9.79 -11.43 11.84
C PHE A 68 -8.61 -11.87 12.73
N SER A 69 -8.42 -13.19 12.90
CA SER A 69 -7.26 -13.69 13.61
C SER A 69 -5.99 -13.52 12.78
N VAL A 70 -4.92 -13.08 13.43
CA VAL A 70 -3.59 -12.97 12.85
C VAL A 70 -2.74 -14.12 13.35
N SER A 71 -2.03 -14.79 12.47
CA SER A 71 -1.13 -15.90 12.80
C SER A 71 0.15 -15.82 11.99
N SER A 72 1.26 -16.25 12.58
CA SER A 72 2.51 -16.42 11.84
C SER A 72 2.32 -17.45 10.73
N VAL A 73 2.93 -17.20 9.60
CA VAL A 73 2.91 -18.11 8.46
C VAL A 73 3.83 -19.29 8.74
N GLU A 74 3.32 -20.52 8.61
CA GLU A 74 4.15 -21.70 8.66
C GLU A 74 5.22 -21.64 7.56
N GLY A 75 6.47 -21.93 7.92
CA GLY A 75 7.58 -21.88 6.98
C GLY A 75 8.20 -20.50 6.78
N GLY A 76 7.80 -19.48 7.57
CA GLY A 76 8.41 -18.15 7.52
C GLY A 76 9.94 -18.14 7.69
N PHE A 77 10.52 -19.16 8.33
CA PHE A 77 11.98 -19.31 8.45
C PHE A 77 12.71 -19.46 7.09
N TYR A 78 12.02 -19.78 6.01
CA TYR A 78 12.62 -19.82 4.65
C TYR A 78 13.01 -18.43 4.15
N PHE A 79 12.43 -17.37 4.66
CA PHE A 79 12.76 -16.00 4.29
C PHE A 79 13.99 -15.45 5.04
N GLY A 80 14.44 -16.14 6.10
CA GLY A 80 15.59 -15.72 6.93
C GLY A 80 15.33 -14.39 7.65
N GLN A 81 16.29 -13.48 7.57
CA GLN A 81 16.19 -12.12 8.10
C GLN A 81 16.08 -11.07 6.98
N THR A 82 15.59 -11.48 5.81
CA THR A 82 15.45 -10.60 4.65
C THR A 82 14.30 -9.62 4.88
N GLU A 83 14.49 -8.36 4.52
CA GLU A 83 13.38 -7.41 4.40
C GLU A 83 12.48 -7.84 3.23
N LEU A 84 11.25 -8.23 3.54
CA LEU A 84 10.23 -8.55 2.55
C LEU A 84 9.48 -7.27 2.19
N LEU A 85 9.54 -6.87 0.93
CA LEU A 85 9.11 -5.54 0.47
C LEU A 85 7.81 -5.58 -0.34
N SER A 86 7.49 -6.72 -0.92
CA SER A 86 6.32 -6.85 -1.80
C SER A 86 5.75 -8.26 -1.80
N ILE A 87 4.44 -8.38 -2.03
CA ILE A 87 3.74 -9.65 -2.18
C ILE A 87 2.60 -9.53 -3.17
N SER A 88 2.40 -10.56 -3.98
CA SER A 88 1.19 -10.70 -4.79
C SER A 88 0.80 -12.17 -4.98
N TRP A 89 -0.50 -12.47 -4.94
CA TRP A 89 -1.06 -13.76 -5.30
C TRP A 89 -1.27 -13.86 -6.81
N ASN A 90 -0.94 -15.01 -7.39
CA ASN A 90 -1.34 -15.25 -8.76
C ASN A 90 -2.88 -15.36 -8.91
N GLY A 91 -3.37 -15.19 -10.13
CA GLY A 91 -4.79 -15.03 -10.38
C GLY A 91 -5.69 -16.18 -9.91
N ASP A 92 -5.17 -17.42 -9.84
CA ASP A 92 -5.91 -18.58 -9.33
C ASP A 92 -5.71 -18.85 -7.82
N GLY A 93 -4.83 -18.06 -7.16
CA GLY A 93 -4.52 -18.18 -5.74
C GLY A 93 -3.68 -19.41 -5.38
N SER A 94 -3.13 -20.12 -6.36
CA SER A 94 -2.30 -21.30 -6.10
C SER A 94 -0.92 -20.99 -5.56
N TRP A 95 -0.39 -19.78 -5.87
CA TRP A 95 0.93 -19.32 -5.46
C TRP A 95 0.91 -17.84 -5.05
N ALA A 96 1.65 -17.52 -4.00
CA ALA A 96 2.08 -16.16 -3.69
C ALA A 96 3.54 -15.96 -4.12
N TYR A 97 3.84 -14.80 -4.69
CA TYR A 97 5.21 -14.36 -4.95
C TYR A 97 5.57 -13.26 -3.98
N ILE A 98 6.71 -13.40 -3.31
CA ILE A 98 7.17 -12.50 -2.26
C ILE A 98 8.53 -11.97 -2.68
N GLY A 99 8.64 -10.66 -2.81
CA GLY A 99 9.86 -9.94 -3.16
C GLY A 99 10.51 -9.32 -1.92
N GLY A 100 11.83 -9.29 -1.90
CA GLY A 100 12.59 -8.72 -0.80
C GLY A 100 13.79 -7.90 -1.26
N GLU A 101 14.58 -7.50 -0.29
CA GLU A 101 15.85 -6.81 -0.51
C GLU A 101 16.82 -7.64 -1.35
N SER A 102 17.81 -6.96 -1.98
CA SER A 102 18.86 -7.58 -2.76
C SER A 102 18.37 -8.50 -3.90
N GLY A 103 17.18 -8.22 -4.44
CA GLY A 103 16.60 -8.93 -5.58
C GLY A 103 16.03 -10.30 -5.26
N LEU A 104 15.92 -10.67 -3.99
CA LEU A 104 15.41 -11.99 -3.61
C LEU A 104 13.90 -12.10 -3.91
N ILE A 105 13.50 -13.21 -4.49
CA ILE A 105 12.08 -13.52 -4.74
C ILE A 105 11.83 -14.96 -4.32
N TRP A 106 10.71 -15.18 -3.66
CA TRP A 106 10.21 -16.52 -3.33
C TRP A 106 8.86 -16.75 -3.97
N ARG A 107 8.61 -17.98 -4.37
CA ARG A 107 7.25 -18.49 -4.59
C ARG A 107 6.85 -19.31 -3.38
N ALA A 108 5.63 -19.13 -2.93
CA ALA A 108 5.11 -19.76 -1.72
C ALA A 108 3.68 -20.25 -1.90
N ARG A 109 3.38 -21.45 -1.35
CA ARG A 109 2.02 -21.94 -1.18
C ARG A 109 1.93 -22.82 0.06
N TRP A 110 0.74 -22.99 0.59
CA TRP A 110 0.50 -23.74 1.81
C TRP A 110 -0.44 -24.90 1.51
N LEU A 111 0.11 -26.11 1.51
CA LEU A 111 -0.58 -27.38 1.26
C LEU A 111 -0.97 -28.04 2.59
N GLU A 112 -1.79 -29.08 2.54
CA GLU A 112 -2.14 -29.88 3.71
C GLU A 112 -0.91 -30.56 4.34
N GLU A 113 0.09 -30.89 3.52
CA GLU A 113 1.35 -31.53 3.95
C GLU A 113 2.35 -30.53 4.53
N GLY A 114 2.08 -29.23 4.45
CA GLY A 114 2.94 -28.16 4.93
C GLY A 114 3.27 -27.10 3.88
N PRO A 115 4.14 -26.14 4.23
CA PRO A 115 4.54 -25.07 3.33
C PRO A 115 5.46 -25.57 2.20
N ASP A 116 5.19 -25.12 1.00
CA ASP A 116 6.01 -25.34 -0.20
C ASP A 116 6.55 -23.96 -0.63
N ILE A 117 7.74 -23.61 -0.13
CA ILE A 117 8.38 -22.30 -0.31
C ILE A 117 9.74 -22.49 -0.96
N HIS A 118 9.95 -21.84 -2.09
CA HIS A 118 11.19 -21.91 -2.85
C HIS A 118 11.65 -20.52 -3.25
N GLN A 119 12.93 -20.24 -3.01
CA GLN A 119 13.58 -19.10 -3.62
C GLN A 119 13.69 -19.33 -5.14
N MET A 120 13.41 -18.31 -5.92
CA MET A 120 13.46 -18.37 -7.38
C MET A 120 14.89 -18.20 -7.88
N ASP A 121 15.13 -18.64 -9.11
CA ASP A 121 16.38 -18.46 -9.85
C ASP A 121 16.30 -17.23 -10.79
N GLY A 122 17.45 -16.81 -11.34
CA GLY A 122 17.53 -15.72 -12.32
C GLY A 122 17.33 -14.32 -11.75
N LEU A 123 17.53 -14.18 -10.45
CA LEU A 123 17.31 -12.96 -9.70
C LEU A 123 18.28 -11.83 -10.07
N GLY A 124 17.84 -10.59 -9.87
CA GLY A 124 18.69 -9.40 -9.91
C GLY A 124 19.53 -9.24 -8.63
N GLY A 125 19.94 -8.01 -8.38
CA GLY A 125 20.70 -7.62 -7.18
C GLY A 125 20.11 -6.44 -6.43
N SER A 126 19.06 -5.83 -6.96
CA SER A 126 18.40 -4.66 -6.34
C SER A 126 17.02 -5.03 -5.77
N ASP A 127 16.58 -4.27 -4.80
CA ASP A 127 15.34 -4.49 -4.05
C ASP A 127 14.12 -4.65 -4.96
N VAL A 128 13.28 -5.62 -4.63
CA VAL A 128 12.02 -5.90 -5.33
C VAL A 128 10.91 -5.08 -4.69
N ASN A 129 10.65 -3.90 -5.26
CA ASN A 129 9.76 -2.91 -4.67
C ASN A 129 8.28 -3.21 -4.85
N SER A 130 7.90 -3.92 -5.92
CA SER A 130 6.51 -4.30 -6.16
C SER A 130 6.41 -5.54 -7.04
N ILE A 131 5.44 -6.38 -6.74
CA ILE A 131 5.01 -7.51 -7.57
C ILE A 131 3.51 -7.36 -7.78
N GLU A 132 3.04 -7.58 -9.01
CA GLU A 132 1.62 -7.56 -9.34
C GLU A 132 1.30 -8.69 -10.33
N CYS A 133 0.33 -9.51 -10.00
CA CYS A 133 -0.06 -10.63 -10.81
C CYS A 133 -1.32 -10.32 -11.64
N LEU A 134 -1.33 -10.74 -12.89
CA LEU A 134 -2.50 -10.61 -13.76
C LEU A 134 -3.62 -11.54 -13.28
N ALA A 135 -4.81 -11.00 -13.05
CA ALA A 135 -5.94 -11.75 -12.48
C ALA A 135 -6.36 -12.95 -13.34
N LYS A 136 -6.20 -12.88 -14.66
CA LYS A 136 -6.62 -13.93 -15.59
C LYS A 136 -5.52 -14.96 -15.88
N TRP A 137 -4.26 -14.55 -15.78
CA TRP A 137 -3.12 -15.36 -16.18
C TRP A 137 -2.24 -15.63 -14.97
N ASN A 138 -1.65 -16.81 -14.86
CA ASN A 138 -0.65 -17.08 -13.83
C ASN A 138 0.71 -16.47 -14.22
N ILE A 139 0.70 -15.17 -14.43
CA ILE A 139 1.84 -14.36 -14.85
C ILE A 139 1.89 -13.17 -13.91
N CYS A 140 3.07 -12.86 -13.39
CA CYS A 140 3.27 -11.74 -12.51
C CYS A 140 4.37 -10.81 -13.04
N LEU A 141 4.21 -9.52 -12.86
CA LEU A 141 5.24 -8.53 -13.11
C LEU A 141 5.99 -8.21 -11.83
N VAL A 142 7.27 -7.97 -11.97
CA VAL A 142 8.20 -7.62 -10.90
C VAL A 142 8.88 -6.31 -11.28
N VAL A 143 8.95 -5.38 -10.35
CA VAL A 143 9.70 -4.13 -10.52
C VAL A 143 10.71 -3.96 -9.40
N THR A 144 11.90 -3.51 -9.77
CA THR A 144 13.04 -3.40 -8.85
C THR A 144 13.61 -1.99 -8.82
N SER A 145 14.42 -1.72 -7.81
CA SER A 145 15.08 -0.43 -7.67
C SER A 145 16.01 -0.08 -8.85
N PHE A 146 16.64 -1.07 -9.51
CA PHE A 146 17.59 -0.78 -10.61
C PHE A 146 17.71 -1.90 -11.66
N ASP A 147 17.36 -3.15 -11.37
CA ASP A 147 17.49 -4.25 -12.37
C ASP A 147 16.43 -4.17 -13.46
N GLY A 148 15.39 -3.38 -13.23
CA GLY A 148 14.35 -3.11 -14.22
C GLY A 148 13.03 -3.78 -13.91
N ILE A 149 12.32 -4.13 -14.99
CA ILE A 149 11.01 -4.77 -14.98
C ILE A 149 11.19 -6.20 -15.47
N GLY A 150 10.73 -7.16 -14.69
CA GLY A 150 10.72 -8.57 -15.02
C GLY A 150 9.31 -9.15 -15.10
N VAL A 151 9.19 -10.32 -15.70
CA VAL A 151 7.96 -11.09 -15.76
C VAL A 151 8.23 -12.51 -15.27
N ILE A 152 7.37 -12.99 -14.36
CA ILE A 152 7.35 -14.38 -13.89
C ILE A 152 6.27 -15.11 -14.69
N ASN A 153 6.65 -16.18 -15.37
CA ASN A 153 5.71 -17.00 -16.16
C ASN A 153 5.04 -18.09 -15.30
N SER A 154 4.11 -18.85 -15.90
CA SER A 154 3.40 -19.96 -15.25
C SER A 154 4.30 -21.12 -14.80
N ASP A 155 5.51 -21.22 -15.34
CA ASP A 155 6.52 -22.21 -14.97
C ASP A 155 7.44 -21.73 -13.85
N HIS A 156 7.12 -20.53 -13.29
CA HIS A 156 7.88 -19.86 -12.25
C HIS A 156 9.29 -19.41 -12.67
N GLU A 157 9.47 -19.08 -13.94
CA GLU A 157 10.71 -18.54 -14.46
C GLU A 157 10.63 -17.02 -14.55
N LEU A 158 11.65 -16.31 -14.05
CA LEU A 158 11.79 -14.88 -14.16
C LEU A 158 12.55 -14.51 -15.45
N ASN A 159 11.93 -13.65 -16.25
CA ASN A 159 12.54 -13.09 -17.45
C ASN A 159 12.55 -11.56 -17.38
N TRP A 160 13.70 -10.95 -17.58
CA TRP A 160 13.84 -9.49 -17.57
C TRP A 160 13.41 -8.90 -18.91
N LEU A 161 12.49 -7.92 -18.87
CA LEU A 161 11.93 -7.26 -20.07
C LEU A 161 12.72 -6.00 -20.45
N GLY A 162 13.21 -5.25 -19.46
CA GLY A 162 13.92 -4.00 -19.67
C GLY A 162 13.74 -3.00 -18.54
N GLY A 163 13.93 -1.70 -18.83
CA GLY A 163 13.80 -0.65 -17.80
C GLY A 163 14.91 -0.64 -16.76
N VAL A 164 16.10 -1.16 -17.10
CA VAL A 164 17.28 -1.19 -16.23
C VAL A 164 17.74 0.24 -15.92
N GLY A 165 18.10 0.49 -14.67
CA GLY A 165 18.61 1.78 -14.21
C GLY A 165 17.54 2.81 -13.82
N TYR A 166 16.26 2.51 -14.00
CA TYR A 166 15.18 3.33 -13.45
C TYR A 166 14.80 2.83 -12.05
N PRO A 167 14.59 3.74 -11.09
CA PRO A 167 14.19 3.38 -9.73
C PRO A 167 12.67 3.11 -9.68
N TRP A 168 12.25 1.92 -10.13
CA TRP A 168 10.84 1.52 -10.14
C TRP A 168 10.30 1.39 -8.71
N VAL A 169 9.09 1.90 -8.46
CA VAL A 169 8.46 1.94 -7.14
C VAL A 169 7.09 1.26 -7.07
N GLY A 170 6.48 0.96 -8.21
CA GLY A 170 5.19 0.29 -8.22
C GLY A 170 4.82 -0.24 -9.59
N VAL A 171 4.02 -1.31 -9.61
CA VAL A 171 3.40 -1.88 -10.80
C VAL A 171 1.94 -2.21 -10.51
N ALA A 172 1.06 -2.02 -11.48
CA ALA A 172 -0.35 -2.39 -11.42
C ALA A 172 -0.84 -2.88 -12.77
N CYS A 173 -1.77 -3.82 -12.76
CA CYS A 173 -2.41 -4.39 -13.95
C CYS A 173 -3.92 -4.04 -13.97
N PRO A 174 -4.29 -2.79 -14.29
CA PRO A 174 -5.65 -2.29 -14.10
C PRO A 174 -6.67 -2.82 -15.12
N ILE A 175 -6.25 -3.62 -16.12
CA ILE A 175 -7.18 -4.29 -17.04
C ILE A 175 -7.38 -5.72 -16.57
N ILE A 176 -8.48 -5.97 -15.83
CA ILE A 176 -8.76 -7.23 -15.12
C ILE A 176 -8.70 -8.45 -16.04
N ASN A 177 -9.22 -8.34 -17.27
CA ASN A 177 -9.20 -9.43 -18.24
C ASN A 177 -8.18 -9.21 -19.38
N GLY A 178 -7.35 -8.19 -19.25
CA GLY A 178 -6.34 -7.81 -20.22
C GLY A 178 -4.95 -8.33 -19.89
N ASN A 179 -4.01 -7.84 -20.64
CA ASN A 179 -2.59 -8.15 -20.53
C ASN A 179 -1.71 -6.88 -20.49
N THR A 180 -2.33 -5.72 -20.26
CA THR A 180 -1.62 -4.45 -20.19
C THR A 180 -1.48 -4.01 -18.74
N CYS A 181 -0.25 -3.72 -18.34
CA CYS A 181 0.09 -3.24 -17.01
C CYS A 181 0.86 -1.92 -17.10
N VAL A 182 0.94 -1.22 -15.99
CA VAL A 182 1.68 0.03 -15.83
C VAL A 182 2.68 -0.13 -14.71
N ALA A 183 3.89 0.39 -14.90
CA ALA A 183 4.85 0.56 -13.81
C ALA A 183 5.29 2.02 -13.74
N VAL A 184 5.63 2.48 -12.54
CA VAL A 184 6.09 3.85 -12.31
C VAL A 184 7.41 3.85 -11.56
N SER A 185 8.28 4.81 -11.91
CA SER A 185 9.57 5.02 -11.25
C SER A 185 9.57 6.33 -10.48
N SER A 186 10.32 6.41 -9.39
CA SER A 186 10.37 7.61 -8.55
C SER A 186 10.86 8.86 -9.30
N ASP A 187 11.62 8.69 -10.37
CA ASP A 187 12.09 9.76 -11.26
C ASP A 187 11.10 10.13 -12.37
N LYS A 188 9.81 9.78 -12.17
CA LYS A 188 8.67 10.18 -13.02
C LYS A 188 8.64 9.53 -14.41
N ASN A 189 9.09 8.31 -14.54
CA ASN A 189 8.84 7.51 -15.72
C ASN A 189 7.63 6.61 -15.51
N VAL A 190 6.86 6.45 -16.58
CA VAL A 190 5.74 5.52 -16.67
C VAL A 190 6.06 4.49 -17.73
N ALA A 191 6.06 3.22 -17.39
CA ALA A 191 6.21 2.13 -18.33
C ALA A 191 4.84 1.52 -18.61
N MET A 192 4.49 1.44 -19.89
CA MET A 192 3.39 0.63 -20.39
C MET A 192 3.94 -0.74 -20.77
N ILE A 193 3.37 -1.79 -20.18
CA ILE A 193 3.85 -3.16 -20.36
C ILE A 193 2.73 -3.97 -21.00
N GLU A 194 2.97 -4.46 -22.21
CA GLU A 194 2.03 -5.34 -22.92
C GLU A 194 2.54 -6.79 -22.77
N VAL A 195 1.97 -7.51 -21.83
CA VAL A 195 2.35 -8.88 -21.51
C VAL A 195 1.88 -9.82 -22.62
N ASN A 196 2.77 -10.63 -23.15
CA ASN A 196 2.38 -11.72 -24.04
C ASN A 196 2.03 -12.95 -23.19
N PRO A 197 0.74 -13.35 -23.09
CA PRO A 197 0.35 -14.43 -22.19
C PRO A 197 0.78 -15.84 -22.65
N TYR A 198 1.24 -15.98 -23.88
CA TYR A 198 1.70 -17.25 -24.44
C TYR A 198 3.23 -17.39 -24.38
N ASP A 199 3.94 -16.27 -24.39
CA ASP A 199 5.39 -16.20 -24.25
C ASP A 199 5.75 -14.90 -23.52
N PRO A 200 5.69 -14.90 -22.19
CA PRO A 200 5.96 -13.70 -21.39
C PRO A 200 7.34 -13.07 -21.61
N SER A 201 8.32 -13.85 -22.05
CA SER A 201 9.69 -13.39 -22.29
C SER A 201 9.82 -12.38 -23.45
N VAL A 202 8.82 -12.34 -24.35
CA VAL A 202 8.76 -11.41 -25.49
C VAL A 202 7.75 -10.28 -25.28
N SER A 203 7.33 -10.04 -24.04
CA SER A 203 6.43 -8.94 -23.70
C SER A 203 7.02 -7.59 -24.07
N GLY A 204 6.17 -6.68 -24.53
CA GLY A 204 6.55 -5.33 -24.92
C GLY A 204 6.61 -4.37 -23.73
N ILE A 205 7.59 -3.46 -23.75
CA ILE A 205 7.69 -2.36 -22.77
C ILE A 205 7.93 -1.04 -23.49
N GLY A 206 7.11 -0.03 -23.19
CA GLY A 206 7.28 1.34 -23.65
C GLY A 206 7.40 2.28 -22.47
N ILE A 207 8.45 3.08 -22.40
CA ILE A 207 8.72 3.99 -21.27
C ILE A 207 8.54 5.44 -21.75
N VAL A 208 7.78 6.22 -20.99
CA VAL A 208 7.54 7.64 -21.19
C VAL A 208 7.92 8.39 -19.92
N SER A 209 8.66 9.49 -20.06
CA SER A 209 9.00 10.38 -18.95
C SER A 209 8.00 11.53 -18.86
N LEU A 210 7.64 11.90 -17.62
CA LEU A 210 6.73 13.00 -17.30
C LEU A 210 7.49 14.11 -16.52
N PRO A 211 8.48 14.77 -17.13
CA PRO A 211 9.40 15.68 -16.43
C PRO A 211 8.71 16.92 -15.86
N ASP A 212 7.59 17.33 -16.44
CA ASP A 212 6.87 18.57 -16.07
C ASP A 212 6.06 18.42 -14.76
N LEU A 213 5.90 17.20 -14.25
CA LEU A 213 5.26 16.98 -12.96
C LEU A 213 6.22 17.37 -11.83
N GLU A 214 5.73 18.09 -10.84
CA GLU A 214 6.50 18.39 -9.63
C GLU A 214 6.52 17.17 -8.69
N GLY A 215 7.66 16.94 -8.00
CA GLY A 215 7.81 15.87 -7.03
C GLY A 215 8.28 14.53 -7.63
N GLN A 216 8.03 13.46 -6.90
CA GLN A 216 8.46 12.09 -7.21
C GLN A 216 7.29 11.12 -7.04
N PHE A 217 7.22 10.08 -7.87
CA PHE A 217 6.28 8.99 -7.67
C PHE A 217 6.73 8.10 -6.52
N ASN A 218 5.81 7.68 -5.67
CA ASN A 218 6.09 6.83 -4.53
C ASN A 218 5.21 5.58 -4.41
N GLY A 219 4.25 5.41 -5.30
CA GLY A 219 3.40 4.21 -5.34
C GLY A 219 2.41 4.23 -6.49
N LEU A 220 1.83 3.08 -6.76
CA LEU A 220 0.84 2.86 -7.80
C LEU A 220 -0.24 1.92 -7.26
N SER A 221 -1.50 2.22 -7.53
CA SER A 221 -2.63 1.39 -7.14
C SER A 221 -3.71 1.36 -8.22
N PHE A 222 -4.60 0.38 -8.12
CA PHE A 222 -5.76 0.25 -9.00
C PHE A 222 -6.82 1.31 -8.67
N GLN A 223 -7.45 1.92 -9.68
CA GLN A 223 -8.63 2.78 -9.53
C GLN A 223 -9.88 2.15 -10.11
N SER A 224 -9.85 1.83 -11.38
CA SER A 224 -10.93 1.16 -12.11
C SER A 224 -10.36 0.51 -13.38
N GLU A 225 -11.20 -0.13 -14.16
CA GLU A 225 -10.77 -0.77 -15.41
C GLU A 225 -10.02 0.20 -16.31
N GLY A 226 -8.75 -0.10 -16.58
CA GLY A 226 -7.85 0.72 -17.39
C GLY A 226 -7.33 2.01 -16.75
N ARG A 227 -7.53 2.20 -15.43
CA ARG A 227 -7.15 3.42 -14.70
C ARG A 227 -6.40 3.06 -13.43
N SER A 228 -5.28 3.74 -13.21
CA SER A 228 -4.43 3.58 -12.03
C SER A 228 -4.22 4.90 -11.30
N LEU A 229 -4.00 4.86 -10.01
CA LEU A 229 -3.65 6.01 -9.19
C LEU A 229 -2.15 5.97 -8.88
N ILE A 230 -1.48 7.07 -9.18
CA ILE A 230 -0.07 7.31 -8.87
C ILE A 230 0.00 8.24 -7.67
N SER A 231 0.52 7.74 -6.56
CA SER A 231 0.81 8.57 -5.39
C SER A 231 2.17 9.26 -5.52
N MET A 232 2.27 10.48 -5.01
CA MET A 232 3.46 11.32 -5.16
C MET A 232 3.92 11.94 -3.83
N THR A 233 5.16 12.38 -3.82
CA THR A 233 5.77 13.22 -2.78
C THR A 233 6.31 14.51 -3.46
N PRO A 234 5.93 15.73 -3.02
CA PRO A 234 4.98 16.06 -1.94
C PRO A 234 3.57 15.53 -2.19
N PHE A 235 2.73 15.55 -1.15
CA PHE A 235 1.40 14.95 -1.14
C PHE A 235 0.57 15.32 -2.35
N SER A 236 0.44 14.42 -3.30
CA SER A 236 -0.41 14.55 -4.49
C SER A 236 -0.83 13.18 -5.02
N LEU A 237 -1.93 13.15 -5.74
CA LEU A 237 -2.50 11.94 -6.33
C LEU A 237 -2.85 12.22 -7.79
N ILE A 238 -2.35 11.38 -8.68
CA ILE A 238 -2.59 11.49 -10.13
C ILE A 238 -3.25 10.20 -10.59
N GLU A 239 -4.24 10.31 -11.45
CA GLU A 239 -4.77 9.18 -12.20
C GLU A 239 -4.07 9.07 -13.54
N HIS A 240 -3.70 7.86 -13.90
CA HIS A 240 -3.20 7.50 -15.23
C HIS A 240 -4.18 6.60 -15.96
N SER A 241 -4.62 7.01 -17.13
CA SER A 241 -5.51 6.24 -18.01
C SER A 241 -4.70 5.53 -19.10
N ILE A 242 -4.72 4.21 -19.11
CA ILE A 242 -4.05 3.39 -20.13
C ILE A 242 -4.61 3.67 -21.52
N SER A 243 -5.93 3.76 -21.65
CA SER A 243 -6.58 3.90 -22.96
C SER A 243 -6.33 5.25 -23.61
N MET A 244 -6.16 6.30 -22.83
CA MET A 244 -5.89 7.66 -23.30
C MET A 244 -4.39 7.98 -23.34
N GLY A 245 -3.57 7.25 -22.57
CA GLY A 245 -2.15 7.57 -22.40
C GLY A 245 -1.94 8.90 -21.68
N GLU A 246 -2.91 9.35 -20.90
CA GLU A 246 -2.93 10.65 -20.24
C GLU A 246 -3.01 10.50 -18.74
N SER A 247 -2.51 11.51 -18.03
CA SER A 247 -2.51 11.57 -16.56
C SER A 247 -3.23 12.83 -16.09
N TYR A 248 -4.09 12.68 -15.07
CA TYR A 248 -4.93 13.75 -14.52
C TYR A 248 -4.71 13.87 -13.01
N PRO A 249 -4.52 15.10 -12.46
CA PRO A 249 -4.40 15.28 -11.02
C PRO A 249 -5.78 15.10 -10.34
N TRP A 250 -5.81 14.28 -9.29
CA TRP A 250 -6.93 14.18 -8.36
C TRP A 250 -6.72 15.07 -7.14
N ILE A 251 -5.49 15.09 -6.61
CA ILE A 251 -5.08 15.92 -5.48
C ILE A 251 -3.78 16.61 -5.88
N GLU A 252 -3.78 17.92 -5.87
CA GLU A 252 -2.56 18.70 -6.00
C GLU A 252 -1.98 19.03 -4.62
N ASN A 253 -0.67 19.16 -4.52
CA ASN A 253 -0.03 19.49 -3.26
C ASN A 253 -0.47 20.85 -2.71
N SER A 254 -0.77 21.81 -3.58
CA SER A 254 -1.35 23.12 -3.22
C SER A 254 -2.68 23.00 -2.49
N ASP A 255 -3.56 22.10 -2.94
CA ASP A 255 -4.86 21.86 -2.32
C ASP A 255 -4.67 21.20 -0.93
N ALA A 256 -3.72 20.28 -0.82
CA ALA A 256 -3.38 19.64 0.44
C ALA A 256 -2.86 20.64 1.48
N ILE A 257 -1.97 21.56 1.08
CA ILE A 257 -1.44 22.63 1.94
C ILE A 257 -2.54 23.58 2.41
N GLU A 258 -3.45 23.98 1.50
CA GLU A 258 -4.56 24.87 1.84
C GLU A 258 -5.52 24.22 2.84
N PHE A 259 -5.72 22.91 2.70
CA PHE A 259 -6.64 22.17 3.56
C PHE A 259 -6.04 21.90 4.95
N ASP A 260 -4.85 21.31 5.00
CA ASP A 260 -4.12 20.98 6.23
C ASP A 260 -2.62 20.83 5.93
N SER A 261 -1.80 21.75 6.46
CA SER A 261 -0.36 21.71 6.23
C SER A 261 0.34 20.49 6.85
N GLU A 262 -0.19 19.94 7.98
CA GLU A 262 0.37 18.73 8.58
C GLU A 262 0.07 17.50 7.72
N MET A 263 -1.07 17.48 7.04
CA MET A 263 -1.41 16.43 6.08
C MET A 263 -0.50 16.50 4.85
N ALA A 264 -0.22 17.71 4.35
CA ALA A 264 0.64 17.91 3.19
C ALA A 264 2.09 17.45 3.41
N ASP A 265 2.57 17.44 4.66
CA ASP A 265 3.88 16.89 5.04
C ASP A 265 3.91 15.34 5.05
N GLY A 266 2.74 14.70 5.00
CA GLY A 266 2.59 13.25 4.92
C GLY A 266 2.86 12.69 3.54
N ARG A 267 3.04 11.37 3.46
CA ARG A 267 3.02 10.63 2.19
C ARG A 267 1.73 9.86 2.07
N ILE A 268 1.24 9.70 0.86
CA ILE A 268 0.21 8.71 0.56
C ILE A 268 0.88 7.33 0.58
N VAL A 269 0.41 6.45 1.45
CA VAL A 269 0.93 5.08 1.62
C VAL A 269 -0.02 4.02 1.09
N GLY A 270 -1.26 4.41 0.76
CA GLY A 270 -2.24 3.53 0.14
C GLY A 270 -3.39 4.34 -0.43
N SER A 271 -4.02 3.79 -1.46
CA SER A 271 -5.25 4.33 -2.03
C SER A 271 -6.15 3.21 -2.53
N TRP A 272 -7.45 3.42 -2.47
CA TRP A 272 -8.43 2.46 -2.98
C TRP A 272 -9.69 3.15 -3.47
N PRO A 273 -10.32 2.61 -4.53
CA PRO A 273 -11.55 3.16 -5.06
C PRO A 273 -12.75 2.82 -4.17
N THR A 274 -13.72 3.73 -4.12
CA THR A 274 -15.08 3.47 -3.61
C THR A 274 -16.11 3.55 -4.72
N SER A 275 -15.76 4.21 -5.82
CA SER A 275 -16.53 4.24 -7.07
C SER A 275 -15.58 4.49 -8.24
N GLU A 276 -16.13 4.55 -9.43
CA GLU A 276 -15.37 4.85 -10.65
C GLU A 276 -14.57 6.16 -10.57
N ASN A 277 -15.09 7.17 -9.86
CA ASN A 277 -14.48 8.50 -9.76
C ASN A 277 -14.28 8.98 -8.32
N SER A 278 -14.25 8.10 -7.34
CA SER A 278 -13.99 8.45 -5.96
C SER A 278 -13.26 7.34 -5.22
N GLY A 279 -12.63 7.71 -4.13
CA GLY A 279 -11.92 6.76 -3.30
C GLY A 279 -11.32 7.39 -2.06
N TRP A 280 -10.52 6.62 -1.37
CA TRP A 280 -9.78 7.04 -0.19
C TRP A 280 -8.29 6.92 -0.42
N VAL A 281 -7.55 7.81 0.20
CA VAL A 281 -6.11 7.69 0.40
C VAL A 281 -5.81 7.61 1.89
N MET A 282 -4.80 6.82 2.24
CA MET A 282 -4.25 6.72 3.58
C MET A 282 -2.89 7.42 3.62
N THR A 283 -2.66 8.24 4.64
CA THR A 283 -1.40 8.95 4.84
C THR A 283 -0.45 8.14 5.72
N SER A 284 0.84 8.43 5.65
CA SER A 284 1.88 7.83 6.51
C SER A 284 1.67 8.09 8.01
N PHE A 285 0.83 9.06 8.37
CA PHE A 285 0.42 9.34 9.76
C PHE A 285 -0.87 8.63 10.18
N GLY A 286 -1.44 7.77 9.30
CA GLY A 286 -2.68 7.03 9.55
C GLY A 286 -3.95 7.88 9.37
N GLY A 287 -3.86 9.02 8.70
CA GLY A 287 -5.03 9.83 8.30
C GLY A 287 -5.68 9.27 7.03
N PHE A 288 -6.99 9.48 6.89
CA PHE A 288 -7.74 9.13 5.69
C PHE A 288 -8.28 10.38 5.01
N VAL A 289 -8.12 10.45 3.68
CA VAL A 289 -8.62 11.55 2.86
C VAL A 289 -9.50 10.98 1.76
N HIS A 290 -10.72 11.46 1.66
CA HIS A 290 -11.64 11.10 0.59
C HIS A 290 -11.43 12.01 -0.62
N PHE A 291 -11.25 11.44 -1.79
CA PHE A 291 -11.25 12.17 -3.04
C PHE A 291 -12.50 11.84 -3.86
N SER A 292 -13.09 12.86 -4.46
CA SER A 292 -14.24 12.73 -5.37
C SER A 292 -14.29 13.95 -6.29
N PRO A 293 -14.95 13.86 -7.46
CA PRO A 293 -15.19 15.03 -8.30
C PRO A 293 -16.00 16.08 -7.50
N LYS A 294 -15.69 17.35 -7.69
CA LYS A 294 -16.54 18.41 -7.19
C LYS A 294 -17.90 18.35 -7.92
N GLU A 295 -18.99 18.31 -7.20
CA GLU A 295 -20.29 18.57 -7.79
C GLU A 295 -20.28 20.01 -8.33
N ASP A 296 -20.51 20.17 -9.63
CA ASP A 296 -20.60 21.48 -10.28
C ASP A 296 -21.74 22.30 -9.64
N VAL A 297 -21.37 23.26 -8.82
CA VAL A 297 -22.23 24.37 -8.46
C VAL A 297 -21.92 25.50 -9.42
N ASP A 298 -22.43 25.41 -10.60
CA ASP A 298 -22.69 26.46 -11.60
C ASP A 298 -22.22 26.12 -13.04
N ASP A 299 -23.20 25.97 -13.88
CA ASP A 299 -23.13 25.61 -15.30
C ASP A 299 -22.58 26.74 -16.22
N SER A 300 -21.73 27.66 -15.75
CA SER A 300 -21.41 28.85 -16.56
C SER A 300 -19.94 29.08 -16.93
N LYS A 301 -19.01 28.24 -16.52
CA LYS A 301 -17.62 28.37 -16.99
C LYS A 301 -17.04 27.02 -17.37
N GLY A 302 -17.03 26.79 -18.66
CA GLY A 302 -16.57 25.59 -19.30
C GLY A 302 -15.15 25.17 -18.94
N ILE A 303 -14.97 23.87 -19.06
CA ILE A 303 -13.74 23.10 -19.26
C ILE A 303 -12.84 23.00 -18.02
N LEU A 304 -12.76 21.78 -17.51
CA LEU A 304 -11.78 21.27 -16.54
C LEU A 304 -11.92 21.81 -15.09
N GLY A 305 -13.03 21.49 -14.47
CA GLY A 305 -13.18 21.66 -13.02
C GLY A 305 -13.39 20.32 -12.33
N ILE A 306 -12.44 19.41 -12.41
CA ILE A 306 -12.39 18.31 -11.46
C ILE A 306 -11.89 18.93 -10.16
N TRP A 307 -12.80 19.20 -9.25
CA TRP A 307 -12.47 19.71 -7.94
C TRP A 307 -12.58 18.58 -6.95
N ILE A 308 -11.53 18.38 -6.21
CA ILE A 308 -11.45 17.36 -5.17
C ILE A 308 -12.06 17.93 -3.91
N ILE A 309 -13.07 17.26 -3.37
CA ILE A 309 -13.50 17.51 -2.00
C ILE A 309 -12.62 16.63 -1.10
N ILE A 310 -11.63 17.25 -0.48
CA ILE A 310 -10.87 16.61 0.58
C ILE A 310 -11.70 16.73 1.86
N VAL A 311 -12.23 15.61 2.30
CA VAL A 311 -12.85 15.53 3.62
C VAL A 311 -11.82 14.88 4.55
N ALA A 312 -11.04 15.71 5.25
CA ALA A 312 -10.23 15.21 6.35
C ALA A 312 -11.16 14.77 7.47
N VAL A 313 -11.18 13.49 7.67
CA VAL A 313 -11.96 12.95 8.78
C VAL A 313 -11.06 12.98 10.02
N GLY A 314 -11.21 14.01 10.82
CA GLY A 314 -10.44 14.31 12.04
C GLY A 314 -10.55 13.31 13.19
N GLY A 315 -10.93 12.05 12.87
CA GLY A 315 -11.08 11.00 13.89
C GLY A 315 -9.77 10.31 14.26
N VAL A 316 -8.77 10.34 13.37
CA VAL A 316 -7.57 9.50 13.55
C VAL A 316 -6.53 10.15 14.47
N THR A 317 -6.50 11.48 14.56
CA THR A 317 -5.65 12.16 15.55
C THR A 317 -5.98 11.78 17.00
N LEU A 318 -7.20 11.37 17.29
CA LEU A 318 -7.59 10.88 18.62
C LEU A 318 -7.13 9.44 18.88
N MET A 319 -7.00 8.58 17.86
CA MET A 319 -6.54 7.19 18.04
C MET A 319 -5.03 7.08 18.11
N SER A 320 -4.29 7.79 17.26
CA SER A 320 -2.82 7.85 17.35
C SER A 320 -2.37 8.49 18.68
N LEU A 321 -3.06 9.53 19.16
CA LEU A 321 -2.84 10.10 20.50
C LEU A 321 -3.22 9.12 21.61
N SER A 322 -4.21 8.26 21.45
CA SER A 322 -4.57 7.26 22.48
C SER A 322 -3.56 6.10 22.51
N ALA A 323 -3.05 5.65 21.36
CA ALA A 323 -2.00 4.64 21.30
C ALA A 323 -0.67 5.17 21.81
N LEU A 324 -0.26 6.39 21.43
CA LEU A 324 0.92 7.06 21.99
C LEU A 324 0.75 7.42 23.48
N ALA A 325 -0.46 7.76 23.92
CA ALA A 325 -0.74 8.03 25.33
C ALA A 325 -0.71 6.75 26.19
N SER A 326 -0.98 5.59 25.62
CA SER A 326 -0.86 4.31 26.33
C SER A 326 0.59 3.82 26.47
N SER A 327 1.48 4.18 25.53
CA SER A 327 2.88 3.74 25.50
C SER A 327 3.84 4.67 26.25
N SER A 328 3.53 5.95 26.42
CA SER A 328 4.41 6.93 27.07
C SER A 328 3.76 7.60 28.27
N THR A 329 4.33 7.34 29.47
CA THR A 329 3.89 7.99 30.73
C THR A 329 4.00 9.52 30.71
N THR A 330 4.83 10.08 29.83
CA THR A 330 5.05 11.51 29.66
C THR A 330 3.92 12.16 28.85
N ILE A 331 3.53 11.53 27.75
CA ILE A 331 2.45 11.99 26.86
C ILE A 331 1.09 11.80 27.55
N SER A 332 0.84 10.65 28.19
CA SER A 332 -0.36 10.41 28.99
C SER A 332 -0.58 11.51 30.03
N SER A 333 0.47 11.90 30.73
CA SER A 333 0.38 12.96 31.75
C SER A 333 0.16 14.36 31.17
N TRP A 334 0.59 14.62 29.94
CA TRP A 334 0.36 15.88 29.24
C TRP A 334 -1.09 15.98 28.74
N VAL A 335 -1.61 14.92 28.15
CA VAL A 335 -3.01 14.81 27.68
C VAL A 335 -3.97 14.98 28.86
N THR A 336 -3.75 14.28 29.97
CA THR A 336 -4.57 14.40 31.19
C THR A 336 -4.61 15.83 31.74
N ARG A 337 -3.52 16.60 31.60
CA ARG A 337 -3.51 18.02 32.01
C ARG A 337 -4.35 18.93 31.14
N LYS A 338 -4.33 18.72 29.79
CA LYS A 338 -5.03 19.62 28.88
C LYS A 338 -6.50 19.27 28.69
N ILE A 339 -6.81 17.99 28.59
CA ILE A 339 -8.13 17.51 28.18
C ILE A 339 -8.86 16.77 29.32
N GLY A 340 -8.11 16.18 30.27
CA GLY A 340 -8.67 15.42 31.38
C GLY A 340 -9.59 16.24 32.30
N ASN A 341 -10.60 15.58 32.85
CA ASN A 341 -11.49 16.20 33.79
C ASN A 341 -10.77 16.50 35.15
N GLU A 342 -11.42 17.26 36.04
CA GLU A 342 -10.83 17.72 37.30
C GLU A 342 -10.36 16.59 38.22
N GLU A 343 -11.01 15.42 38.19
CA GLU A 343 -10.65 14.27 39.02
C GLU A 343 -9.40 13.57 38.51
N GLU A 344 -9.26 13.43 37.17
CA GLU A 344 -8.08 12.85 36.51
C GLU A 344 -6.85 13.73 36.75
N LYS A 345 -6.98 15.06 36.61
CA LYS A 345 -5.90 16.02 36.94
C LYS A 345 -5.43 15.90 38.39
N LYS A 346 -6.35 15.74 39.35
CA LYS A 346 -6.03 15.54 40.76
C LYS A 346 -5.31 14.19 40.99
N ARG A 347 -5.69 13.14 40.24
CA ARG A 347 -5.08 11.81 40.36
C ARG A 347 -3.66 11.80 39.82
N ASP A 348 -3.39 12.45 38.65
CA ASP A 348 -2.06 12.59 38.07
C ASP A 348 -1.12 13.39 39.01
N ALA A 349 -1.61 14.49 39.58
CA ALA A 349 -0.86 15.29 40.52
C ALA A 349 -0.48 14.51 41.83
N ARG A 350 -1.35 13.63 42.30
CA ARG A 350 -1.05 12.75 43.47
C ARG A 350 0.03 11.71 43.13
N ASN A 351 -0.02 11.13 41.92
CA ASN A 351 0.94 10.12 41.46
C ASN A 351 2.37 10.71 41.32
N ARG A 352 2.47 11.94 40.81
CA ARG A 352 3.77 12.65 40.73
C ARG A 352 4.38 12.95 42.06
N ARG A 353 3.57 13.40 43.03
CA ARG A 353 4.05 13.64 44.43
C ARG A 353 4.54 12.36 45.09
N LYS A 354 3.98 11.19 44.75
CA LYS A 354 4.46 9.89 45.25
C LYS A 354 5.77 9.46 44.60
N LYS A 355 5.97 9.76 43.28
CA LYS A 355 7.24 9.46 42.59
C LYS A 355 8.40 10.36 43.07
N SER A 356 8.17 11.65 43.31
CA SER A 356 9.20 12.57 43.79
C SER A 356 9.63 12.34 45.22
N LYS A 357 8.88 11.57 46.00
CA LYS A 357 9.26 11.18 47.37
C LYS A 357 10.02 9.84 47.44
N LYS A 358 10.21 9.15 46.33
CA LYS A 358 10.93 7.87 46.21
C LYS A 358 12.30 8.01 45.52
N GLN A 359 12.65 9.21 45.05
CA GLN A 359 13.98 9.64 44.65
C GLN A 359 14.60 10.47 45.80
#